data_81e93c7539ac01e1fe9b9efe175b6224
#
_entry.id   81e93c7539ac01e1fe9b9efe175b6224
#
_cell.length_a   1.000
_cell.length_b   1.000
_cell.length_c   1.000
_cell.angle_alpha   90.00
_cell.angle_beta   90.00
_cell.angle_gamma   90.00
#
_symmetry.space_group_name_H-M   'P 1'
#
loop_
_entity.id
_entity.type
_entity.pdbx_description
1 polymer ?
#
loop_
_entity_poly.entity_id
_entity_poly.type
_entity_poly.pdbx_seq_one_letter_code
_entity_poly.pdbx_strand_id
1 'polypeptide(L)'
;MGPFLLKLLPAGHIFGSAMLHVISKTNGASLLYTGDFKLRESYTAETNALIPADTLIMETTFGKPNWIFPGLTEIEEQIKCFALEAFSVGHVPIFLCYSLGKSQELQAILGKAGIPSVSHRLVYEMTMACRRAGCKVASGVKFDGLVPDNHALILPPNSAKKMLPLIPNCKTAILSGWGLDARAIHRFGTNVSIPLSDHADFNELKEAVNQVRPKRIITVHGFTREFASELRRLKYEAWSLQGHDQLELDL
;
A
#
# COMPACT_ATOMS: atom_id res chain seq x y z
N MET A 1 -19.62 -26.10 -12.09
CA MET A 1 -18.36 -25.45 -11.73
C MET A 1 -17.46 -26.50 -11.11
N GLY A 2 -16.19 -26.52 -11.42
CA GLY A 2 -15.20 -27.57 -11.09
C GLY A 2 -15.09 -28.01 -9.63
N PRO A 3 -14.04 -28.74 -9.26
CA PRO A 3 -13.87 -29.35 -7.94
C PRO A 3 -13.51 -28.34 -6.84
N PHE A 4 -13.49 -27.03 -7.11
CA PHE A 4 -13.08 -26.01 -6.16
C PHE A 4 -14.25 -25.05 -5.80
N LEU A 5 -14.25 -24.60 -4.54
CA LEU A 5 -14.99 -23.47 -4.07
C LEU A 5 -14.06 -22.26 -3.97
N LEU A 6 -14.43 -21.13 -4.57
CA LEU A 6 -13.64 -19.90 -4.57
C LEU A 6 -14.39 -18.83 -3.78
N LYS A 7 -13.66 -18.10 -2.93
CA LYS A 7 -14.18 -16.95 -2.18
C LYS A 7 -13.18 -15.79 -2.28
N LEU A 8 -13.68 -14.61 -2.63
CA LEU A 8 -12.91 -13.36 -2.55
C LEU A 8 -13.12 -12.73 -1.17
N LEU A 9 -12.04 -12.25 -0.57
CA LEU A 9 -12.01 -11.62 0.75
C LEU A 9 -11.28 -10.28 0.64
N PRO A 10 -11.70 -9.23 1.34
CA PRO A 10 -10.98 -7.95 1.33
C PRO A 10 -9.51 -8.12 1.72
N ALA A 11 -8.61 -7.54 0.94
CA ALA A 11 -7.16 -7.59 1.19
C ALA A 11 -6.63 -6.40 2.00
N GLY A 12 -7.34 -5.29 2.06
CA GLY A 12 -6.92 -4.09 2.78
C GLY A 12 -5.83 -3.27 2.06
N HIS A 13 -5.33 -3.71 0.92
CA HIS A 13 -4.27 -3.04 0.16
C HIS A 13 -4.74 -1.68 -0.38
N ILE A 14 -5.72 -1.72 -1.27
CA ILE A 14 -6.43 -0.56 -1.83
C ILE A 14 -7.93 -0.88 -1.90
N PHE A 15 -8.76 0.12 -2.15
CA PHE A 15 -10.21 -0.06 -2.30
C PHE A 15 -10.52 -1.12 -3.37
N GLY A 16 -11.30 -2.14 -2.99
CA GLY A 16 -11.70 -3.24 -3.85
C GLY A 16 -10.65 -4.34 -4.05
N SER A 17 -9.47 -4.25 -3.42
CA SER A 17 -8.46 -5.32 -3.46
C SER A 17 -8.95 -6.57 -2.74
N ALA A 18 -8.63 -7.75 -3.30
CA ALA A 18 -9.16 -8.99 -2.77
C ALA A 18 -8.10 -10.10 -2.70
N MET A 19 -8.13 -10.84 -1.61
CA MET A 19 -7.49 -12.13 -1.43
C MET A 19 -8.35 -13.23 -2.05
N LEU A 20 -7.75 -14.33 -2.50
CA LEU A 20 -8.45 -15.49 -3.02
C LEU A 20 -8.32 -16.67 -2.06
N HIS A 21 -9.45 -17.12 -1.52
CA HIS A 21 -9.54 -18.36 -0.77
C HIS A 21 -10.09 -19.48 -1.65
N VAL A 22 -9.40 -20.60 -1.70
CA VAL A 22 -9.73 -21.78 -2.50
C VAL A 22 -9.91 -22.98 -1.60
N ILE A 23 -10.99 -23.73 -1.76
CA ILE A 23 -11.25 -24.97 -1.04
C ILE A 23 -11.47 -26.08 -2.07
N SER A 24 -10.72 -27.17 -1.96
CA SER A 24 -10.96 -28.41 -2.70
C SER A 24 -12.19 -29.12 -2.17
N LYS A 25 -13.19 -29.33 -3.00
CA LYS A 25 -14.39 -30.12 -2.64
C LYS A 25 -14.11 -31.62 -2.49
N THR A 26 -12.99 -32.09 -3.03
CA THR A 26 -12.63 -33.52 -3.04
C THR A 26 -12.05 -33.96 -1.70
N ASN A 27 -11.20 -33.14 -1.09
CA ASN A 27 -10.47 -33.50 0.15
C ASN A 27 -10.51 -32.45 1.25
N GLY A 28 -11.21 -31.31 1.02
CA GLY A 28 -11.33 -30.23 1.98
C GLY A 28 -10.08 -29.37 2.15
N ALA A 29 -8.97 -29.65 1.44
CA ALA A 29 -7.76 -28.84 1.53
C ALA A 29 -8.01 -27.41 1.09
N SER A 30 -7.40 -26.45 1.79
CA SER A 30 -7.65 -25.02 1.59
C SER A 30 -6.35 -24.25 1.31
N LEU A 31 -6.48 -23.18 0.50
CA LEU A 31 -5.41 -22.27 0.14
C LEU A 31 -5.91 -20.84 0.24
N LEU A 32 -5.11 -19.96 0.84
CA LEU A 32 -5.31 -18.51 0.81
C LEU A 32 -4.15 -17.87 0.03
N TYR A 33 -4.49 -17.13 -1.04
CA TYR A 33 -3.57 -16.24 -1.76
C TYR A 33 -3.89 -14.80 -1.39
N THR A 34 -2.93 -14.12 -0.80
CA THR A 34 -3.17 -12.76 -0.28
C THR A 34 -3.27 -11.70 -1.37
N GLY A 35 -2.58 -11.89 -2.53
CA GLY A 35 -2.21 -10.75 -3.34
C GLY A 35 -1.43 -9.74 -2.48
N ASP A 36 -1.39 -8.49 -2.91
CA ASP A 36 -0.88 -7.41 -2.06
C ASP A 36 -1.91 -7.11 -0.97
N PHE A 37 -1.49 -6.99 0.29
CA PHE A 37 -2.39 -6.83 1.41
C PHE A 37 -1.83 -5.93 2.51
N LYS A 38 -2.70 -5.48 3.42
CA LYS A 38 -2.36 -4.70 4.61
C LYS A 38 -3.33 -5.03 5.75
N LEU A 39 -2.84 -5.05 6.99
CA LEU A 39 -3.69 -5.24 8.17
C LEU A 39 -4.05 -3.92 8.86
N ARG A 40 -3.18 -2.90 8.75
CA ARG A 40 -3.43 -1.56 9.31
C ARG A 40 -4.70 -0.95 8.71
N GLU A 41 -5.35 -0.12 9.52
CA GLU A 41 -6.51 0.66 9.09
C GLU A 41 -6.20 1.57 7.90
N SER A 42 -7.21 1.81 7.08
CA SER A 42 -7.21 2.71 5.94
C SER A 42 -8.53 3.48 5.92
N TYR A 43 -8.48 4.73 5.46
CA TYR A 43 -9.70 5.52 5.24
C TYR A 43 -10.45 5.12 3.97
N THR A 44 -9.78 4.44 3.06
CA THR A 44 -10.31 4.19 1.72
C THR A 44 -10.38 2.72 1.33
N ALA A 45 -9.53 1.85 1.86
CA ALA A 45 -9.60 0.41 1.64
C ALA A 45 -10.49 -0.28 2.68
N GLU A 46 -11.09 -1.39 2.30
CA GLU A 46 -11.85 -2.26 3.21
C GLU A 46 -10.89 -2.90 4.23
N THR A 47 -11.40 -3.16 5.42
CA THR A 47 -10.65 -3.90 6.43
C THR A 47 -10.31 -5.30 5.92
N ASN A 48 -9.06 -5.70 6.07
CA ASN A 48 -8.58 -7.04 5.72
C ASN A 48 -9.40 -8.12 6.46
N ALA A 49 -9.66 -9.23 5.78
CA ALA A 49 -10.47 -10.33 6.31
C ALA A 49 -9.73 -11.69 6.18
N LEU A 50 -8.58 -11.84 6.83
CA LEU A 50 -7.83 -13.10 6.88
C LEU A 50 -8.69 -14.22 7.49
N ILE A 51 -8.56 -15.41 6.93
CA ILE A 51 -9.21 -16.63 7.42
C ILE A 51 -8.21 -17.79 7.44
N PRO A 52 -8.41 -18.81 8.29
CA PRO A 52 -7.56 -20.00 8.31
C PRO A 52 -7.52 -20.72 6.97
N ALA A 53 -6.33 -21.23 6.60
CA ALA A 53 -6.13 -22.04 5.40
C ALA A 53 -4.92 -23.00 5.59
N ASP A 54 -4.95 -24.17 4.95
CA ASP A 54 -3.85 -25.15 5.03
C ASP A 54 -2.57 -24.65 4.35
N THR A 55 -2.73 -23.92 3.24
CA THR A 55 -1.61 -23.32 2.50
C THR A 55 -1.83 -21.81 2.40
N LEU A 56 -0.80 -21.04 2.75
CA LEU A 56 -0.77 -19.59 2.58
C LEU A 56 0.24 -19.22 1.50
N ILE A 57 -0.22 -18.56 0.44
CA ILE A 57 0.64 -17.88 -0.54
C ILE A 57 0.54 -16.40 -0.27
N MET A 58 1.65 -15.75 0.12
CA MET A 58 1.62 -14.37 0.58
C MET A 58 2.72 -13.50 -0.02
N GLU A 59 2.40 -12.24 -0.26
CA GLU A 59 3.38 -11.22 -0.59
C GLU A 59 4.35 -10.99 0.58
N THR A 60 5.55 -10.52 0.27
CA THR A 60 6.58 -10.17 1.25
C THR A 60 7.35 -8.91 0.85
N THR A 61 6.64 -7.92 0.31
CA THR A 61 7.23 -6.65 -0.18
C THR A 61 8.14 -6.01 0.85
N PHE A 62 7.73 -6.04 2.12
CA PHE A 62 8.49 -5.53 3.25
C PHE A 62 8.89 -6.62 4.25
N GLY A 63 9.27 -7.79 3.77
CA GLY A 63 9.58 -9.00 4.54
C GLY A 63 10.92 -9.00 5.29
N LYS A 64 11.48 -7.84 5.67
CA LYS A 64 12.67 -7.70 6.50
C LYS A 64 12.38 -6.95 7.81
N PRO A 65 13.06 -7.26 8.92
CA PRO A 65 12.78 -6.68 10.25
C PRO A 65 12.86 -5.15 10.34
N ASN A 66 13.60 -4.51 9.46
CA ASN A 66 13.74 -3.05 9.43
C ASN A 66 12.57 -2.31 8.76
N TRP A 67 11.63 -3.03 8.16
CA TRP A 67 10.45 -2.47 7.54
C TRP A 67 9.25 -2.57 8.50
N ILE A 68 9.20 -1.65 9.46
CA ILE A 68 8.08 -1.46 10.40
C ILE A 68 7.59 -0.03 10.21
N PHE A 69 6.33 0.13 9.85
CA PHE A 69 5.77 1.43 9.53
C PHE A 69 5.22 2.14 10.77
N PRO A 70 5.29 3.48 10.79
CA PRO A 70 4.59 4.29 11.78
C PRO A 70 3.07 4.05 11.75
N GLY A 71 2.41 4.33 12.86
CA GLY A 71 0.95 4.30 12.93
C GLY A 71 0.30 5.38 12.04
N LEU A 72 -0.98 5.15 11.67
CA LEU A 72 -1.72 6.07 10.78
C LEU A 72 -1.74 7.51 11.31
N THR A 73 -1.93 7.69 12.61
CA THR A 73 -1.94 9.02 13.26
C THR A 73 -0.62 9.78 13.09
N GLU A 74 0.50 9.07 13.17
CA GLU A 74 1.83 9.69 12.96
C GLU A 74 2.03 10.09 11.50
N ILE A 75 1.58 9.26 10.56
CA ILE A 75 1.61 9.56 9.11
C ILE A 75 0.72 10.77 8.79
N GLU A 76 -0.48 10.86 9.39
CA GLU A 76 -1.38 12.00 9.25
C GLU A 76 -0.70 13.30 9.69
N GLU A 77 -0.05 13.28 10.84
CA GLU A 77 0.63 14.47 11.34
C GLU A 77 1.82 14.86 10.48
N GLN A 78 2.62 13.90 9.98
CA GLN A 78 3.70 14.17 9.04
C GLN A 78 3.18 14.83 7.75
N ILE A 79 2.08 14.34 7.18
CA ILE A 79 1.46 14.89 5.97
C ILE A 79 0.96 16.32 6.24
N LYS A 80 0.25 16.53 7.33
CA LYS A 80 -0.30 17.81 7.74
C LYS A 80 0.80 18.86 8.01
N CYS A 81 1.82 18.50 8.81
CA CYS A 81 2.95 19.37 9.09
C CYS A 81 3.68 19.79 7.81
N PHE A 82 3.98 18.83 6.93
CA PHE A 82 4.62 19.12 5.65
C PHE A 82 3.81 20.14 4.81
N ALA A 83 2.49 19.99 4.73
CA ALA A 83 1.64 20.89 3.97
C ALA A 83 1.61 22.30 4.60
N LEU A 84 1.41 22.39 5.92
CA LEU A 84 1.36 23.68 6.64
C LEU A 84 2.69 24.42 6.61
N GLU A 85 3.82 23.72 6.74
CA GLU A 85 5.15 24.30 6.59
C GLU A 85 5.38 24.86 5.18
N ALA A 86 4.94 24.14 4.13
CA ALA A 86 5.03 24.64 2.77
C ALA A 86 4.21 25.92 2.60
N PHE A 87 2.97 25.95 3.07
CA PHE A 87 2.09 27.14 3.02
C PHE A 87 2.68 28.35 3.78
N SER A 88 3.28 28.12 4.96
CA SER A 88 3.84 29.20 5.79
C SER A 88 4.95 30.00 5.10
N VAL A 89 5.60 29.40 4.09
CA VAL A 89 6.67 30.04 3.31
C VAL A 89 6.23 30.35 1.86
N GLY A 90 4.92 30.33 1.58
CA GLY A 90 4.37 30.64 0.26
C GLY A 90 4.67 29.59 -0.81
N HIS A 91 4.93 28.34 -0.41
CA HIS A 91 5.19 27.23 -1.34
C HIS A 91 3.96 26.34 -1.51
N VAL A 92 3.82 25.74 -2.69
CA VAL A 92 2.84 24.69 -2.97
C VAL A 92 3.36 23.35 -2.43
N PRO A 93 2.66 22.68 -1.49
CA PRO A 93 3.01 21.31 -1.11
C PRO A 93 2.58 20.34 -2.21
N ILE A 94 3.54 19.63 -2.77
CA ILE A 94 3.32 18.63 -3.82
C ILE A 94 3.61 17.25 -3.25
N PHE A 95 2.59 16.38 -3.28
CA PHE A 95 2.72 15.00 -2.87
C PHE A 95 2.83 14.07 -4.09
N LEU A 96 3.90 13.30 -4.13
CA LEU A 96 4.12 12.28 -5.15
C LEU A 96 3.66 10.93 -4.60
N CYS A 97 2.66 10.32 -5.22
CA CYS A 97 2.17 9.00 -4.85
C CYS A 97 1.45 8.30 -6.02
N TYR A 98 1.27 6.99 -5.93
CA TYR A 98 0.57 6.23 -6.96
C TYR A 98 -0.87 6.72 -7.14
N SER A 99 -1.33 6.75 -8.40
CA SER A 99 -2.64 7.31 -8.78
C SER A 99 -3.82 6.55 -8.20
N LEU A 100 -3.66 5.25 -7.93
CA LEU A 100 -4.66 4.39 -7.31
C LEU A 100 -4.17 3.93 -5.93
N GLY A 101 -5.06 3.89 -4.95
CA GLY A 101 -4.79 3.53 -3.57
C GLY A 101 -4.24 4.70 -2.75
N LYS A 102 -2.94 4.92 -2.77
CA LYS A 102 -2.25 5.96 -1.99
C LYS A 102 -2.79 7.38 -2.20
N SER A 103 -3.12 7.75 -3.43
CA SER A 103 -3.68 9.07 -3.70
C SER A 103 -5.03 9.28 -3.05
N GLN A 104 -5.88 8.26 -3.01
CA GLN A 104 -7.19 8.34 -2.37
C GLN A 104 -7.05 8.39 -0.85
N GLU A 105 -6.14 7.61 -0.28
CA GLU A 105 -5.82 7.65 1.15
C GLU A 105 -5.30 9.03 1.55
N LEU A 106 -4.36 9.59 0.78
CA LEU A 106 -3.87 10.96 0.99
C LEU A 106 -4.99 11.99 0.91
N GLN A 107 -5.89 11.89 -0.06
CA GLN A 107 -7.05 12.81 -0.19
C GLN A 107 -7.93 12.74 1.06
N ALA A 108 -8.15 11.55 1.63
CA ALA A 108 -8.91 11.38 2.86
C ALA A 108 -8.18 12.02 4.06
N ILE A 109 -6.87 11.83 4.18
CA ILE A 109 -6.03 12.42 5.23
C ILE A 109 -6.04 13.96 5.14
N LEU A 110 -5.79 14.52 3.95
CA LEU A 110 -5.82 15.97 3.74
C LEU A 110 -7.20 16.55 4.02
N GLY A 111 -8.26 15.88 3.56
CA GLY A 111 -9.64 16.28 3.83
C GLY A 111 -9.97 16.32 5.32
N LYS A 112 -9.54 15.32 6.10
CA LYS A 112 -9.67 15.28 7.57
C LYS A 112 -8.91 16.43 8.25
N ALA A 113 -7.76 16.81 7.69
CA ALA A 113 -6.97 17.94 8.17
C ALA A 113 -7.48 19.30 7.72
N GLY A 114 -8.57 19.37 6.93
CA GLY A 114 -9.10 20.62 6.38
C GLY A 114 -8.22 21.25 5.28
N ILE A 115 -7.33 20.47 4.67
CA ILE A 115 -6.42 20.91 3.61
C ILE A 115 -7.02 20.56 2.25
N PRO A 116 -7.47 21.52 1.44
CA PRO A 116 -7.98 21.25 0.11
C PRO A 116 -6.86 20.78 -0.82
N SER A 117 -7.20 19.96 -1.82
CA SER A 117 -6.22 19.46 -2.78
C SER A 117 -6.73 19.48 -4.22
N VAL A 118 -5.80 19.71 -5.13
CA VAL A 118 -5.98 19.48 -6.56
C VAL A 118 -5.17 18.26 -6.98
N SER A 119 -5.61 17.57 -8.00
CA SER A 119 -5.02 16.30 -8.39
C SER A 119 -4.71 16.23 -9.88
N HIS A 120 -3.58 15.65 -10.21
CA HIS A 120 -3.27 15.30 -11.59
C HIS A 120 -4.43 14.52 -12.23
N ARG A 121 -4.63 14.67 -13.55
CA ARG A 121 -5.71 14.03 -14.30
C ARG A 121 -5.88 12.54 -13.98
N LEU A 122 -4.78 11.78 -13.96
CA LEU A 122 -4.84 10.33 -13.66
C LEU A 122 -5.32 10.04 -12.23
N VAL A 123 -4.88 10.83 -11.25
CA VAL A 123 -5.33 10.70 -9.86
C VAL A 123 -6.82 11.01 -9.77
N TYR A 124 -7.25 12.11 -10.38
CA TYR A 124 -8.66 12.50 -10.41
C TYR A 124 -9.55 11.42 -11.04
N GLU A 125 -9.16 10.88 -12.21
CA GLU A 125 -9.91 9.83 -12.91
C GLU A 125 -10.01 8.56 -12.04
N MET A 126 -8.93 8.14 -11.35
CA MET A 126 -8.95 6.99 -10.44
C MET A 126 -9.84 7.28 -9.22
N THR A 127 -9.75 8.47 -8.63
CA THR A 127 -10.64 8.87 -7.51
C THR A 127 -12.11 8.81 -7.92
N MET A 128 -12.44 9.32 -9.10
CA MET A 128 -13.83 9.24 -9.60
C MET A 128 -14.28 7.81 -9.90
N ALA A 129 -13.38 6.93 -10.34
CA ALA A 129 -13.67 5.50 -10.51
C ALA A 129 -13.95 4.82 -9.17
N CYS A 130 -13.10 5.04 -8.16
CA CYS A 130 -13.30 4.53 -6.80
C CYS A 130 -14.64 5.01 -6.21
N ARG A 131 -14.97 6.29 -6.36
CA ARG A 131 -16.26 6.85 -5.89
C ARG A 131 -17.45 6.20 -6.55
N ARG A 132 -17.41 6.00 -7.88
CA ARG A 132 -18.49 5.28 -8.60
C ARG A 132 -18.67 3.85 -8.11
N ALA A 133 -17.58 3.23 -7.65
CA ALA A 133 -17.61 1.89 -7.07
C ALA A 133 -17.97 1.88 -5.56
N GLY A 134 -18.22 3.04 -4.93
CA GLY A 134 -18.68 3.16 -3.55
C GLY A 134 -17.64 3.59 -2.53
N CYS A 135 -16.38 3.89 -2.92
CA CYS A 135 -15.36 4.40 -2.03
C CYS A 135 -15.76 5.78 -1.47
N LYS A 136 -15.63 5.94 -0.14
CA LYS A 136 -15.96 7.19 0.57
C LYS A 136 -14.76 8.15 0.60
N VAL A 137 -14.40 8.70 -0.54
CA VAL A 137 -13.34 9.72 -0.67
C VAL A 137 -13.91 10.98 -1.29
N ALA A 138 -13.42 12.17 -0.90
CA ALA A 138 -13.83 13.44 -1.49
C ALA A 138 -13.54 13.45 -2.99
N SER A 139 -14.35 14.17 -3.78
CA SER A 139 -14.18 14.22 -5.23
C SER A 139 -12.88 14.88 -5.67
N GLY A 140 -12.30 15.74 -4.83
CA GLY A 140 -11.15 16.55 -5.20
C GLY A 140 -11.42 17.49 -6.37
N VAL A 141 -10.42 18.28 -6.74
CA VAL A 141 -10.44 19.16 -7.92
C VAL A 141 -9.38 18.65 -8.89
N LYS A 142 -9.72 18.61 -10.18
CA LYS A 142 -8.76 18.27 -11.23
C LYS A 142 -7.81 19.44 -11.45
N PHE A 143 -6.51 19.16 -11.49
CA PHE A 143 -5.49 20.15 -11.87
C PHE A 143 -5.66 20.57 -13.34
N ASP A 144 -5.80 21.85 -13.58
CA ASP A 144 -6.00 22.48 -14.89
C ASP A 144 -4.85 23.41 -15.30
N GLY A 145 -3.75 23.39 -14.55
CA GLY A 145 -2.57 24.24 -14.78
C GLY A 145 -2.30 25.24 -13.66
N LEU A 146 -3.28 25.46 -12.76
CA LEU A 146 -3.14 26.34 -11.61
C LEU A 146 -3.39 25.57 -10.31
N VAL A 147 -2.58 25.84 -9.29
CA VAL A 147 -2.83 25.40 -7.92
C VAL A 147 -3.33 26.60 -7.14
N PRO A 148 -4.60 26.61 -6.66
CA PRO A 148 -5.10 27.71 -5.86
C PRO A 148 -4.33 27.86 -4.54
N ASP A 149 -4.36 29.03 -3.94
CA ASP A 149 -3.72 29.29 -2.64
C ASP A 149 -4.22 28.28 -1.58
N ASN A 150 -3.32 27.89 -0.71
CA ASN A 150 -3.59 26.92 0.37
C ASN A 150 -4.13 25.55 -0.11
N HIS A 151 -3.85 25.18 -1.35
CA HIS A 151 -4.15 23.83 -1.86
C HIS A 151 -2.89 22.99 -2.00
N ALA A 152 -2.99 21.72 -1.65
CA ALA A 152 -1.98 20.73 -1.96
C ALA A 152 -2.16 20.20 -3.39
N LEU A 153 -1.06 19.81 -4.05
CA LEU A 153 -1.10 19.14 -5.35
C LEU A 153 -0.69 17.69 -5.22
N ILE A 154 -1.47 16.79 -5.82
CA ILE A 154 -1.20 15.33 -5.83
C ILE A 154 -0.82 14.90 -7.25
N LEU A 155 0.40 14.37 -7.41
CA LEU A 155 0.96 13.93 -8.69
C LEU A 155 1.42 12.47 -8.64
N PRO A 156 1.25 11.70 -9.72
CA PRO A 156 1.97 10.44 -9.87
C PRO A 156 3.48 10.70 -9.99
N PRO A 157 4.35 9.85 -9.41
CA PRO A 157 5.81 10.03 -9.47
C PRO A 157 6.34 10.18 -10.89
N ASN A 158 5.80 9.42 -11.84
CA ASN A 158 6.20 9.48 -13.25
C ASN A 158 5.88 10.82 -13.95
N SER A 159 4.98 11.61 -13.39
CA SER A 159 4.63 12.94 -13.91
C SER A 159 5.50 14.06 -13.34
N ALA A 160 6.21 13.81 -12.24
CA ALA A 160 6.96 14.82 -11.51
C ALA A 160 7.97 15.55 -12.39
N LYS A 161 8.82 14.83 -13.11
CA LYS A 161 9.86 15.40 -13.98
C LYS A 161 9.31 16.43 -15.00
N LYS A 162 8.09 16.19 -15.50
CA LYS A 162 7.44 17.06 -16.49
C LYS A 162 6.68 18.21 -15.81
N MET A 163 6.09 17.95 -14.65
CA MET A 163 5.15 18.87 -14.01
C MET A 163 5.82 19.86 -13.06
N LEU A 164 6.82 19.42 -12.28
CA LEU A 164 7.47 20.28 -11.28
C LEU A 164 8.07 21.56 -11.84
N PRO A 165 8.73 21.58 -13.04
CA PRO A 165 9.24 22.82 -13.60
C PRO A 165 8.18 23.86 -13.95
N LEU A 166 6.91 23.45 -14.04
CA LEU A 166 5.77 24.35 -14.34
C LEU A 166 5.14 24.97 -13.09
N ILE A 167 5.58 24.53 -11.89
CA ILE A 167 4.99 24.96 -10.62
C ILE A 167 6.08 25.66 -9.80
N PRO A 168 6.14 26.98 -9.86
CA PRO A 168 7.13 27.74 -9.08
C PRO A 168 6.84 27.62 -7.58
N ASN A 169 7.87 27.82 -6.77
CA ASN A 169 7.77 27.84 -5.30
C ASN A 169 7.04 26.62 -4.73
N CYS A 170 7.55 25.42 -5.00
CA CYS A 170 6.96 24.19 -4.47
C CYS A 170 7.92 23.44 -3.53
N LYS A 171 7.35 22.70 -2.58
CA LYS A 171 8.02 21.66 -1.79
C LYS A 171 7.41 20.32 -2.13
N THR A 172 8.24 19.29 -2.22
CA THR A 172 7.83 17.96 -2.67
C THR A 172 8.01 16.90 -1.58
N ALA A 173 7.03 16.03 -1.42
CA ALA A 173 7.09 14.84 -0.58
C ALA A 173 6.76 13.59 -1.39
N ILE A 174 7.56 12.53 -1.28
CA ILE A 174 7.20 11.19 -1.80
C ILE A 174 6.46 10.40 -0.71
N LEU A 175 5.30 9.83 -1.04
CA LEU A 175 4.55 8.92 -0.19
C LEU A 175 4.74 7.49 -0.69
N SER A 176 5.48 6.70 0.07
CA SER A 176 5.82 5.33 -0.30
C SER A 176 6.23 4.53 0.93
N GLY A 177 5.93 3.22 0.96
CA GLY A 177 6.52 2.33 1.96
C GLY A 177 8.05 2.33 1.93
N TRP A 178 8.65 2.51 0.77
CA TRP A 178 10.10 2.70 0.63
C TRP A 178 10.61 4.00 1.27
N GLY A 179 9.72 4.86 1.72
CA GLY A 179 10.04 6.11 2.41
C GLY A 179 10.73 5.96 3.77
N LEU A 180 10.78 4.76 4.36
CA LEU A 180 11.62 4.45 5.52
C LEU A 180 13.12 4.40 5.18
N ASP A 181 13.49 4.18 3.92
CA ASP A 181 14.89 4.23 3.49
C ASP A 181 15.31 5.70 3.36
N ALA A 182 16.34 6.12 4.10
CA ALA A 182 16.89 7.48 4.03
C ALA A 182 17.31 7.90 2.60
N ARG A 183 17.57 6.94 1.70
CA ARG A 183 17.90 7.19 0.29
C ARG A 183 16.68 7.51 -0.57
N ALA A 184 15.46 7.34 -0.04
CA ALA A 184 14.22 7.58 -0.79
C ALA A 184 14.16 9.02 -1.33
N ILE A 185 14.55 10.01 -0.54
CA ILE A 185 14.60 11.43 -0.93
C ILE A 185 15.46 11.62 -2.19
N HIS A 186 16.65 11.05 -2.22
CA HIS A 186 17.54 11.13 -3.39
C HIS A 186 17.02 10.34 -4.58
N ARG A 187 16.48 9.13 -4.33
CA ARG A 187 15.91 8.26 -5.38
C ARG A 187 14.75 8.92 -6.11
N PHE A 188 13.90 9.63 -5.40
CA PHE A 188 12.70 10.27 -5.95
C PHE A 188 12.88 11.77 -6.24
N GLY A 189 14.01 12.36 -5.85
CA GLY A 189 14.31 13.78 -6.06
C GLY A 189 13.33 14.69 -5.31
N THR A 190 12.97 14.35 -4.06
CA THR A 190 12.00 15.09 -3.24
C THR A 190 12.65 15.73 -2.03
N ASN A 191 11.98 16.72 -1.42
CA ASN A 191 12.46 17.35 -0.19
C ASN A 191 12.25 16.47 1.04
N VAL A 192 11.15 15.69 1.05
CA VAL A 192 10.74 14.85 2.18
C VAL A 192 10.27 13.49 1.68
N SER A 193 10.38 12.49 2.52
CA SER A 193 9.86 11.13 2.32
C SER A 193 8.95 10.77 3.49
N ILE A 194 7.70 10.39 3.20
CA ILE A 194 6.70 9.99 4.19
C ILE A 194 6.34 8.52 3.96
N PRO A 195 6.50 7.63 4.97
CA PRO A 195 6.37 6.19 4.78
C PRO A 195 4.91 5.70 4.80
N LEU A 196 4.06 6.27 3.96
CA LEU A 196 2.69 5.77 3.73
C LEU A 196 2.74 4.54 2.83
N SER A 197 2.37 3.38 3.37
CA SER A 197 2.38 2.10 2.65
C SER A 197 0.98 1.50 2.52
N ASP A 198 0.70 0.92 1.35
CA ASP A 198 -0.48 0.10 1.09
C ASP A 198 -0.22 -1.39 1.36
N HIS A 199 1.05 -1.78 1.61
CA HIS A 199 1.45 -3.15 1.87
C HIS A 199 1.65 -3.40 3.36
N ALA A 200 1.53 -4.66 3.75
CA ALA A 200 1.85 -5.12 5.09
C ALA A 200 3.33 -4.86 5.42
N ASP A 201 3.61 -4.45 6.66
CA ASP A 201 4.95 -4.38 7.21
C ASP A 201 5.41 -5.74 7.76
N PHE A 202 6.66 -5.80 8.25
CA PHE A 202 7.23 -7.04 8.75
C PHE A 202 6.41 -7.66 9.90
N ASN A 203 5.86 -6.86 10.80
CA ASN A 203 5.05 -7.37 11.91
C ASN A 203 3.68 -7.83 11.44
N GLU A 204 3.07 -7.11 10.51
CA GLU A 204 1.79 -7.50 9.91
C GLU A 204 1.91 -8.78 9.08
N LEU A 205 3.02 -8.97 8.37
CA LEU A 205 3.30 -10.22 7.66
C LEU A 205 3.35 -11.41 8.63
N LYS A 206 3.99 -11.27 9.80
CA LYS A 206 4.01 -12.31 10.84
C LYS A 206 2.63 -12.51 11.46
N GLU A 207 1.91 -11.42 11.71
CA GLU A 207 0.56 -11.49 12.26
C GLU A 207 -0.41 -12.18 11.29
N ALA A 208 -0.27 -11.96 9.98
CA ALA A 208 -1.04 -12.67 8.98
C ALA A 208 -0.82 -14.18 9.05
N VAL A 209 0.41 -14.64 9.24
CA VAL A 209 0.72 -16.07 9.43
C VAL A 209 0.06 -16.59 10.71
N ASN A 210 0.10 -15.84 11.81
CA ASN A 210 -0.53 -16.22 13.08
C ASN A 210 -2.07 -16.36 12.96
N GLN A 211 -2.72 -15.47 12.19
CA GLN A 211 -4.17 -15.51 11.98
C GLN A 211 -4.60 -16.64 11.06
N VAL A 212 -3.89 -16.84 9.94
CA VAL A 212 -4.20 -17.89 8.95
C VAL A 212 -3.89 -19.28 9.49
N ARG A 213 -2.86 -19.44 10.33
CA ARG A 213 -2.39 -20.72 10.92
C ARG A 213 -2.13 -21.81 9.87
N PRO A 214 -1.37 -21.50 8.83
CA PRO A 214 -1.17 -22.42 7.73
C PRO A 214 -0.23 -23.57 8.13
N LYS A 215 -0.39 -24.72 7.48
CA LYS A 215 0.58 -25.83 7.52
C LYS A 215 1.79 -25.52 6.63
N ARG A 216 1.56 -24.83 5.51
CA ARG A 216 2.59 -24.50 4.50
C ARG A 216 2.48 -23.04 4.10
N ILE A 217 3.64 -22.39 3.89
CA ILE A 217 3.71 -21.00 3.48
C ILE A 217 4.59 -20.88 2.24
N ILE A 218 4.08 -20.20 1.23
CA ILE A 218 4.83 -19.84 0.02
C ILE A 218 4.92 -18.33 -0.04
N THR A 219 6.14 -17.82 0.03
CA THR A 219 6.39 -16.37 -0.07
C THR A 219 6.60 -15.98 -1.52
N VAL A 220 5.88 -14.93 -1.94
CA VAL A 220 5.96 -14.37 -3.28
C VAL A 220 6.19 -12.88 -3.17
N HIS A 221 6.81 -12.26 -4.17
CA HIS A 221 7.01 -10.83 -4.28
C HIS A 221 7.82 -10.19 -3.13
N GLY A 222 8.79 -9.35 -3.46
CA GLY A 222 9.61 -8.63 -2.47
C GLY A 222 10.72 -9.47 -1.83
N PHE A 223 10.85 -9.42 -0.51
CA PHE A 223 11.91 -10.11 0.26
C PHE A 223 11.54 -11.56 0.58
N THR A 224 11.24 -12.33 -0.45
CA THR A 224 10.70 -13.69 -0.34
C THR A 224 11.61 -14.63 0.43
N ARG A 225 12.91 -14.66 0.11
CA ARG A 225 13.88 -15.57 0.76
C ARG A 225 14.12 -15.22 2.22
N GLU A 226 14.28 -13.92 2.50
CA GLU A 226 14.53 -13.44 3.84
C GLU A 226 13.35 -13.74 4.76
N PHE A 227 12.13 -13.50 4.29
CA PHE A 227 10.94 -13.76 5.09
C PHE A 227 10.67 -15.26 5.26
N ALA A 228 10.84 -16.08 4.20
CA ALA A 228 10.74 -17.53 4.32
C ALA A 228 11.78 -18.09 5.31
N SER A 229 13.00 -17.55 5.29
CA SER A 229 14.05 -17.93 6.27
C SER A 229 13.65 -17.57 7.70
N GLU A 230 13.06 -16.38 7.92
CA GLU A 230 12.57 -15.99 9.25
C GLU A 230 11.44 -16.91 9.72
N LEU A 231 10.50 -17.26 8.84
CA LEU A 231 9.41 -18.19 9.16
C LEU A 231 9.93 -19.58 9.52
N ARG A 232 10.95 -20.11 8.81
CA ARG A 232 11.60 -21.39 9.15
C ARG A 232 12.27 -21.34 10.54
N ARG A 233 12.88 -20.20 10.92
CA ARG A 233 13.41 -20.01 12.29
C ARG A 233 12.31 -20.09 13.35
N LEU A 234 11.10 -19.65 13.02
CA LEU A 234 9.91 -19.74 13.86
C LEU A 234 9.22 -21.12 13.77
N LYS A 235 9.86 -22.10 13.10
CA LYS A 235 9.37 -23.48 12.92
C LYS A 235 8.17 -23.64 12.00
N TYR A 236 7.91 -22.66 11.12
CA TYR A 236 6.95 -22.82 10.03
C TYR A 236 7.57 -23.53 8.83
N GLU A 237 6.76 -24.28 8.11
CA GLU A 237 7.09 -24.88 6.82
C GLU A 237 6.92 -23.79 5.73
N ALA A 238 8.03 -23.15 5.34
CA ALA A 238 8.01 -21.98 4.48
C ALA A 238 9.05 -22.01 3.37
N TRP A 239 8.63 -21.65 2.15
CA TRP A 239 9.46 -21.59 0.94
C TRP A 239 9.30 -20.27 0.19
N SER A 240 10.37 -19.88 -0.50
CA SER A 240 10.35 -18.76 -1.44
C SER A 240 10.03 -19.30 -2.85
N LEU A 241 9.03 -18.72 -3.51
CA LEU A 241 8.75 -19.03 -4.91
C LEU A 241 9.84 -18.53 -5.86
N GLN A 242 10.61 -17.50 -5.46
CA GLN A 242 11.70 -16.94 -6.25
C GLN A 242 13.05 -17.48 -5.77
N GLY A 243 13.74 -18.26 -6.60
CA GLY A 243 15.08 -18.79 -6.35
C GLY A 243 15.14 -20.30 -6.22
N HIS A 244 16.33 -20.81 -5.87
CA HIS A 244 16.63 -22.24 -5.81
C HIS A 244 16.10 -22.96 -4.54
N ASP A 245 15.09 -22.42 -3.87
CA ASP A 245 14.33 -23.20 -2.89
C ASP A 245 13.51 -24.22 -3.68
N GLN A 246 14.12 -25.36 -3.97
CA GLN A 246 13.47 -26.47 -4.65
C GLN A 246 12.45 -27.06 -3.68
N LEU A 247 11.17 -26.94 -4.00
CA LEU A 247 10.11 -27.69 -3.35
C LEU A 247 10.33 -29.17 -3.74
N GLU A 248 10.77 -30.00 -2.82
CA GLU A 248 10.57 -31.43 -2.95
C GLU A 248 9.07 -31.68 -2.77
N LEU A 249 8.39 -31.85 -3.88
CA LEU A 249 7.03 -32.35 -3.90
C LEU A 249 7.14 -33.87 -3.66
N ASP A 250 6.88 -34.32 -2.44
CA ASP A 250 6.51 -35.69 -2.18
C ASP A 250 5.19 -35.96 -2.90
N LEU A 251 5.29 -36.66 -4.04
CA LEU A 251 4.18 -37.16 -4.84
C LEU A 251 3.62 -38.44 -4.24
#